data_525db432884e825612cf894a8e7582f8
#
_entry.id   525db432884e825612cf894a8e7582f8
#
_cell.length_a   1.000
_cell.length_b   1.000
_cell.length_c   1.000
_cell.angle_alpha   90.00
_cell.angle_beta   90.00
_cell.angle_gamma   90.00
#
_symmetry.space_group_name_H-M   'P 1'
#
loop_
_entity.id
_entity.type
_entity.pdbx_description
1 polymer ?
#
loop_
_entity_poly.entity_id
_entity_poly.type
_entity_poly.pdbx_seq_one_letter_code
_entity_poly.pdbx_strand_id
1 'polypeptide(L)'
;MIQIMRIILIIMAIVCLGGCDKKNTSIYHNIIFKEICDIARDKYLPFCIVLIDSSQHLSQEYYSRLQTRYKFLTQQAIYNMADINVSVNEWYIKWLCPVTTPLTCVFSPEGDLVDLIPGATRETFLYSKEAINNLGPTDFHWPNYFHRN
;
A
#
# COMPACT_ATOMS: atom_id res chain seq x y z
N MET A 1 -31.15 -13.68 39.70
CA MET A 1 -29.70 -13.51 39.65
C MET A 1 -29.05 -14.31 38.54
N ILE A 2 -29.35 -15.57 38.34
CA ILE A 2 -28.74 -16.44 37.30
C ILE A 2 -29.08 -15.98 35.87
N GLN A 3 -30.29 -15.46 35.61
CA GLN A 3 -30.66 -14.94 34.30
C GLN A 3 -29.94 -13.62 33.92
N ILE A 4 -29.74 -12.75 34.90
CA ILE A 4 -29.02 -11.47 34.69
C ILE A 4 -27.54 -11.73 34.37
N MET A 5 -26.91 -12.69 35.04
CA MET A 5 -25.53 -13.11 34.74
C MET A 5 -25.40 -13.72 33.34
N ARG A 6 -26.38 -14.49 32.87
CA ARG A 6 -26.37 -15.03 31.50
C ARG A 6 -26.49 -13.95 30.44
N ILE A 7 -27.30 -12.91 30.66
CA ILE A 7 -27.46 -11.77 29.75
C ILE A 7 -26.17 -10.95 29.68
N ILE A 8 -25.51 -10.72 30.83
CA ILE A 8 -24.23 -10.01 30.88
C ILE A 8 -23.13 -10.79 30.16
N LEU A 9 -23.07 -12.11 30.30
CA LEU A 9 -22.12 -12.96 29.58
C LEU A 9 -22.34 -12.95 28.07
N ILE A 10 -23.59 -12.94 27.62
CA ILE A 10 -23.93 -12.87 26.19
C ILE A 10 -23.54 -11.48 25.61
N ILE A 11 -23.79 -10.40 26.35
CA ILE A 11 -23.42 -9.05 25.94
C ILE A 11 -21.89 -8.91 25.86
N MET A 12 -21.14 -9.45 26.85
CA MET A 12 -19.68 -9.46 26.80
C MET A 12 -19.14 -10.30 25.62
N ALA A 13 -19.74 -11.44 25.30
CA ALA A 13 -19.36 -12.24 24.14
C ALA A 13 -19.61 -11.53 22.82
N ILE A 14 -20.71 -10.78 22.71
CA ILE A 14 -21.02 -9.97 21.50
C ILE A 14 -20.05 -8.81 21.35
N VAL A 15 -19.65 -8.15 22.44
CA VAL A 15 -18.65 -7.08 22.43
C VAL A 15 -17.26 -7.62 22.07
N CYS A 16 -16.89 -8.81 22.53
CA CYS A 16 -15.62 -9.45 22.15
C CYS A 16 -15.60 -9.94 20.68
N LEU A 17 -16.75 -10.31 20.10
CA LEU A 17 -16.85 -10.72 18.71
C LEU A 17 -16.96 -9.52 17.74
N GLY A 18 -17.36 -8.33 18.22
CA GLY A 18 -17.36 -7.09 17.45
C GLY A 18 -16.00 -6.40 17.33
N GLY A 19 -14.98 -6.88 18.06
CA GLY A 19 -13.62 -6.34 18.09
C GLY A 19 -12.66 -6.95 17.06
N CYS A 20 -13.14 -7.65 16.03
CA CYS A 20 -12.35 -7.87 14.84
C CYS A 20 -12.24 -6.53 14.12
N ASP A 21 -11.21 -5.76 14.43
CA ASP A 21 -10.72 -4.70 13.55
C ASP A 21 -10.56 -5.33 12.17
N LYS A 22 -11.56 -5.13 11.32
CA LYS A 22 -11.34 -5.20 9.88
C LYS A 22 -10.19 -4.23 9.67
N LYS A 23 -9.00 -4.74 9.37
CA LYS A 23 -7.89 -3.93 8.87
C LYS A 23 -8.45 -3.23 7.65
N ASN A 24 -9.06 -2.07 7.83
CA ASN A 24 -9.48 -1.19 6.77
C ASN A 24 -8.18 -0.63 6.19
N THR A 25 -7.54 -1.44 5.35
CA THR A 25 -6.48 -0.98 4.49
C THR A 25 -7.14 -0.12 3.42
N SER A 26 -7.35 1.14 3.77
CA SER A 26 -7.86 2.12 2.83
C SER A 26 -6.73 2.46 1.84
N ILE A 27 -7.10 2.65 0.59
CA ILE A 27 -6.22 3.23 -0.40
C ILE A 27 -6.17 4.73 -0.10
N TYR A 28 -4.96 5.23 0.15
CA TYR A 28 -4.71 6.66 0.36
C TYR A 28 -4.46 7.37 -0.98
N HIS A 29 -4.62 8.68 -0.98
CA HIS A 29 -4.40 9.52 -2.15
C HIS A 29 -3.54 10.72 -1.76
N ASN A 30 -2.47 10.95 -2.51
CA ASN A 30 -1.65 12.15 -2.45
C ASN A 30 -1.13 12.51 -1.04
N ILE A 31 -0.77 11.50 -0.24
CA ILE A 31 -0.12 11.73 1.06
C ILE A 31 1.39 11.77 0.92
N ILE A 32 2.05 12.53 1.78
CA ILE A 32 3.51 12.67 1.76
C ILE A 32 4.21 11.42 2.29
N PHE A 33 5.44 11.22 1.88
CA PHE A 33 6.23 10.02 2.20
C PHE A 33 6.37 9.77 3.72
N LYS A 34 6.63 10.84 4.48
CA LYS A 34 6.76 10.71 5.94
C LYS A 34 5.48 10.15 6.57
N GLU A 35 4.33 10.66 6.15
CA GLU A 35 3.03 10.25 6.68
C GLU A 35 2.72 8.78 6.38
N ILE A 36 2.96 8.34 5.14
CA ILE A 36 2.73 6.92 4.79
C ILE A 36 3.72 6.00 5.50
N CYS A 37 4.96 6.43 5.72
CA CYS A 37 5.93 5.68 6.51
C CYS A 37 5.46 5.51 7.97
N ASP A 38 4.92 6.55 8.57
CA ASP A 38 4.40 6.50 9.94
C ASP A 38 3.21 5.52 10.04
N ILE A 39 2.29 5.57 9.08
CA ILE A 39 1.15 4.62 8.99
C ILE A 39 1.65 3.18 8.81
N ALA A 40 2.59 2.96 7.91
CA ALA A 40 3.14 1.64 7.61
C ALA A 40 3.85 1.03 8.83
N ARG A 41 4.62 1.85 9.54
CA ARG A 41 5.33 1.45 10.77
C ARG A 41 4.35 1.07 11.86
N ASP A 42 3.31 1.87 12.10
CA ASP A 42 2.30 1.61 13.11
C ASP A 42 1.50 0.33 12.84
N LYS A 43 1.28 0.02 11.57
CA LYS A 43 0.54 -1.19 11.15
C LYS A 43 1.43 -2.41 10.91
N TYR A 44 2.75 -2.27 10.94
CA TYR A 44 3.72 -3.31 10.54
C TYR A 44 3.44 -3.90 9.15
N LEU A 45 3.09 -3.03 8.21
CA LEU A 45 2.79 -3.43 6.84
C LEU A 45 3.75 -2.76 5.85
N PRO A 46 4.12 -3.45 4.77
CA PRO A 46 4.73 -2.80 3.63
C PRO A 46 3.78 -1.79 3.01
N PHE A 47 4.30 -0.90 2.19
CA PHE A 47 3.47 0.06 1.48
C PHE A 47 3.91 0.23 0.03
N CYS A 48 2.96 0.61 -0.80
CA CYS A 48 3.17 0.90 -2.20
C CYS A 48 2.81 2.35 -2.49
N ILE A 49 3.72 3.07 -3.13
CA ILE A 49 3.43 4.36 -3.74
C ILE A 49 3.26 4.12 -5.22
N VAL A 50 2.07 4.40 -5.73
CA VAL A 50 1.75 4.26 -7.14
C VAL A 50 1.73 5.64 -7.76
N LEU A 51 2.75 5.94 -8.56
CA LEU A 51 2.81 7.18 -9.33
C LEU A 51 1.87 7.04 -10.52
N ILE A 52 0.89 7.91 -10.58
CA ILE A 52 -0.14 7.93 -11.62
C ILE A 52 -0.19 9.28 -12.33
N ASP A 53 -0.71 9.30 -13.52
CA ASP A 53 -1.17 10.49 -14.22
C ASP A 53 -2.69 10.38 -14.35
N SER A 54 -3.42 11.17 -13.57
CA SER A 54 -4.88 11.13 -13.54
C SER A 54 -5.54 11.50 -14.87
N SER A 55 -4.82 12.16 -15.77
CA SER A 55 -5.28 12.45 -17.13
C SER A 55 -5.23 11.24 -18.07
N GLN A 56 -4.53 10.16 -17.69
CA GLN A 56 -4.35 8.98 -18.52
C GLN A 56 -5.31 7.84 -18.11
N HIS A 57 -5.91 7.21 -19.11
CA HIS A 57 -6.82 6.07 -18.94
C HIS A 57 -6.16 4.89 -18.21
N LEU A 58 -4.89 4.63 -18.47
CA LEU A 58 -4.16 3.51 -17.85
C LEU A 58 -4.04 3.66 -16.33
N SER A 59 -3.93 4.88 -15.82
CA SER A 59 -3.92 5.16 -14.38
C SER A 59 -5.29 4.89 -13.74
N GLN A 60 -6.37 5.23 -14.44
CA GLN A 60 -7.74 4.92 -14.01
C GLN A 60 -7.99 3.40 -14.01
N GLU A 61 -7.47 2.71 -15.02
CA GLU A 61 -7.55 1.25 -15.13
C GLU A 61 -6.78 0.55 -13.99
N TYR A 62 -5.58 1.03 -13.64
CA TYR A 62 -4.81 0.52 -12.50
C TYR A 62 -5.63 0.59 -11.21
N TYR A 63 -6.18 1.77 -10.92
CA TYR A 63 -6.98 1.98 -9.72
C TYR A 63 -8.22 1.09 -9.66
N SER A 64 -8.94 0.99 -10.76
CA SER A 64 -10.11 0.12 -10.87
C SER A 64 -9.75 -1.36 -10.64
N ARG A 65 -8.66 -1.84 -11.21
CA ARG A 65 -8.19 -3.22 -11.01
C ARG A 65 -7.75 -3.48 -9.58
N LEU A 66 -7.08 -2.53 -8.95
CA LEU A 66 -6.67 -2.63 -7.55
C LEU A 66 -7.88 -2.70 -6.61
N GLN A 67 -8.96 -1.94 -6.89
CA GLN A 67 -10.17 -1.95 -6.08
C GLN A 67 -11.04 -3.20 -6.26
N THR A 68 -10.90 -3.90 -7.37
CA THR A 68 -11.75 -5.04 -7.74
C THR A 68 -10.97 -6.35 -7.73
N ARG A 69 -10.30 -6.67 -8.84
CA ARG A 69 -9.65 -7.96 -9.07
C ARG A 69 -8.47 -8.22 -8.12
N TYR A 70 -7.74 -7.18 -7.77
CA TYR A 70 -6.53 -7.27 -6.92
C TYR A 70 -6.73 -6.64 -5.54
N LYS A 71 -7.95 -6.56 -5.09
CA LYS A 71 -8.30 -5.98 -3.78
C LYS A 71 -7.55 -6.64 -2.61
N PHE A 72 -7.20 -7.91 -2.72
CA PHE A 72 -6.44 -8.63 -1.69
C PHE A 72 -5.07 -8.00 -1.41
N LEU A 73 -4.45 -7.32 -2.38
CA LEU A 73 -3.19 -6.61 -2.19
C LEU A 73 -3.33 -5.45 -1.19
N THR A 74 -4.48 -4.78 -1.18
CA THR A 74 -4.75 -3.68 -0.24
C THR A 74 -4.93 -4.16 1.21
N GLN A 75 -5.04 -5.46 1.42
CA GLN A 75 -5.05 -6.08 2.75
C GLN A 75 -3.64 -6.48 3.22
N GLN A 76 -2.70 -6.63 2.29
CA GLN A 76 -1.32 -7.05 2.55
C GLN A 76 -0.34 -5.88 2.60
N ALA A 77 -0.68 -4.78 1.96
CA ALA A 77 0.13 -3.56 1.92
C ALA A 77 -0.76 -2.31 1.93
N ILE A 78 -0.19 -1.20 2.38
CA ILE A 78 -0.83 0.11 2.31
C ILE A 78 -0.54 0.70 0.93
N TYR A 79 -1.55 1.26 0.28
CA TYR A 79 -1.42 1.88 -1.04
C TYR A 79 -1.63 3.38 -0.95
N ASN A 80 -0.76 4.14 -1.58
CA ASN A 80 -0.92 5.58 -1.82
C ASN A 80 -0.86 5.87 -3.32
N MET A 81 -1.97 6.32 -3.87
CA MET A 81 -2.06 6.78 -5.26
C MET A 81 -1.56 8.22 -5.33
N ALA A 82 -0.36 8.43 -5.86
CA ALA A 82 0.28 9.72 -5.96
C ALA A 82 0.20 10.26 -7.39
N ASP A 83 -0.68 11.22 -7.61
CA ASP A 83 -0.85 11.85 -8.92
C ASP A 83 0.29 12.82 -9.22
N ILE A 84 0.98 12.63 -10.33
CA ILE A 84 2.11 13.49 -10.75
C ILE A 84 1.69 14.93 -11.06
N ASN A 85 0.39 15.17 -11.27
CA ASN A 85 -0.16 16.50 -11.52
C ASN A 85 -0.49 17.28 -10.24
N VAL A 86 -0.38 16.65 -9.08
CA VAL A 86 -0.63 17.27 -7.77
C VAL A 86 0.70 17.68 -7.14
N SER A 87 0.83 18.97 -6.79
CA SER A 87 2.09 19.57 -6.35
C SER A 87 2.70 18.93 -5.10
N VAL A 88 1.90 18.39 -4.19
CA VAL A 88 2.38 17.69 -3.00
C VAL A 88 3.23 16.46 -3.34
N ASN A 89 3.06 15.89 -4.54
CA ASN A 89 3.80 14.72 -5.03
C ASN A 89 5.08 15.07 -5.78
N GLU A 90 5.42 16.33 -5.93
CA GLU A 90 6.62 16.77 -6.67
C GLU A 90 7.90 16.12 -6.13
N TRP A 91 7.97 15.92 -4.83
CA TRP A 91 9.09 15.23 -4.19
C TRP A 91 9.24 13.77 -4.67
N TYR A 92 8.14 13.04 -4.82
CA TYR A 92 8.17 11.67 -5.36
C TYR A 92 8.71 11.64 -6.79
N ILE A 93 8.28 12.61 -7.60
CA ILE A 93 8.68 12.70 -9.01
C ILE A 93 10.19 12.95 -9.09
N LYS A 94 10.71 13.87 -8.30
CA LYS A 94 12.14 14.18 -8.26
C LYS A 94 12.98 13.01 -7.76
N TRP A 95 12.49 12.29 -6.78
CA TRP A 95 13.22 11.18 -6.16
C TRP A 95 13.16 9.90 -6.97
N LEU A 96 11.97 9.51 -7.44
CA LEU A 96 11.74 8.24 -8.14
C LEU A 96 11.97 8.36 -9.65
N CYS A 97 12.01 9.57 -10.20
CA CYS A 97 12.24 9.86 -11.62
C CYS A 97 11.44 8.94 -12.56
N PRO A 98 10.09 8.91 -12.46
CA PRO A 98 9.29 7.96 -13.23
C PRO A 98 9.43 8.24 -14.73
N VAL A 99 9.83 7.22 -15.49
CA VAL A 99 9.86 7.27 -16.97
C VAL A 99 8.51 6.91 -17.57
N THR A 100 7.63 6.32 -16.78
CA THR A 100 6.28 5.89 -17.19
C THR A 100 5.33 5.92 -16.00
N THR A 101 4.05 6.08 -16.30
CA THR A 101 2.95 5.95 -15.34
C THR A 101 1.89 4.97 -15.86
N PRO A 102 1.22 4.17 -15.02
CA PRO A 102 1.48 4.01 -13.59
C PRO A 102 2.82 3.32 -13.29
N LEU A 103 3.43 3.71 -12.17
CA LEU A 103 4.64 3.07 -11.63
C LEU A 103 4.39 2.69 -10.17
N THR A 104 4.40 1.40 -9.86
CA THR A 104 4.25 0.91 -8.48
C THR A 104 5.62 0.83 -7.83
N CYS A 105 5.80 1.58 -6.76
CA CYS A 105 7.02 1.55 -5.94
C CYS A 105 6.69 0.82 -4.64
N VAL A 106 7.29 -0.33 -4.42
CA VAL A 106 7.07 -1.16 -3.23
C VAL A 106 8.12 -0.84 -2.18
N PHE A 107 7.68 -0.58 -0.96
CA PHE A 107 8.54 -0.26 0.18
C PHE A 107 8.35 -1.25 1.33
N SER A 108 9.43 -1.49 2.07
CA SER A 108 9.36 -2.19 3.34
C SER A 108 8.61 -1.36 4.40
N PRO A 109 8.16 -1.97 5.52
CA PRO A 109 7.57 -1.21 6.64
C PRO A 109 8.50 -0.14 7.21
N GLU A 110 9.81 -0.28 7.05
CA GLU A 110 10.85 0.67 7.49
C GLU A 110 11.06 1.83 6.51
N GLY A 111 10.49 1.75 5.31
CA GLY A 111 10.59 2.79 4.29
C GLY A 111 11.72 2.57 3.27
N ASP A 112 12.26 1.37 3.19
CA ASP A 112 13.25 1.01 2.17
C ASP A 112 12.54 0.60 0.87
N LEU A 113 12.95 1.17 -0.24
CA LEU A 113 12.41 0.82 -1.55
C LEU A 113 12.84 -0.60 -1.95
N VAL A 114 11.91 -1.46 -2.25
CA VAL A 114 12.13 -2.88 -2.56
C VAL A 114 12.09 -3.15 -4.06
N ASP A 115 11.10 -2.57 -4.75
CA ASP A 115 10.91 -2.81 -6.18
C ASP A 115 10.21 -1.64 -6.87
N LEU A 116 10.41 -1.54 -8.19
CA LEU A 116 9.78 -0.59 -9.11
C LEU A 116 9.11 -1.37 -10.23
N ILE A 117 7.80 -1.33 -10.30
CA ILE A 117 7.02 -2.16 -11.22
C ILE A 117 6.15 -1.28 -12.10
N PRO A 118 6.45 -1.16 -13.40
CA PRO A 118 5.69 -0.33 -14.31
C PRO A 118 4.40 -0.98 -14.79
N GLY A 119 3.45 -0.15 -15.22
CA GLY A 119 2.25 -0.56 -15.94
C GLY A 119 1.05 -0.89 -15.05
N ALA A 120 0.01 -1.45 -15.70
CA ALA A 120 -1.25 -1.85 -15.09
C ALA A 120 -1.71 -3.23 -15.60
N THR A 121 -0.79 -4.08 -16.01
CA THR A 121 -1.08 -5.43 -16.52
C THR A 121 -1.26 -6.43 -15.38
N ARG A 122 -1.68 -7.63 -15.71
CA ARG A 122 -1.73 -8.74 -14.76
C ARG A 122 -0.38 -8.95 -14.08
N GLU A 123 0.70 -8.92 -14.86
CA GLU A 123 2.08 -9.12 -14.41
C GLU A 123 2.47 -8.05 -13.38
N THR A 124 2.06 -6.79 -13.57
CA THR A 124 2.29 -5.69 -12.61
C THR A 124 1.80 -6.08 -11.22
N PHE A 125 0.58 -6.60 -11.11
CA PHE A 125 -0.01 -6.98 -9.83
C PHE A 125 0.58 -8.26 -9.25
N LEU A 126 0.98 -9.22 -10.09
CA LEU A 126 1.66 -10.44 -9.65
C LEU A 126 3.06 -10.15 -9.10
N TYR A 127 3.83 -9.29 -9.76
CA TYR A 127 5.14 -8.84 -9.27
C TYR A 127 5.01 -8.01 -7.99
N SER A 128 3.99 -7.17 -7.89
CA SER A 128 3.69 -6.42 -6.65
C SER A 128 3.39 -7.37 -5.49
N LYS A 129 2.60 -8.42 -5.73
CA LYS A 129 2.32 -9.47 -4.73
C LYS A 129 3.60 -10.17 -4.29
N GLU A 130 4.45 -10.55 -5.23
CA GLU A 130 5.71 -11.21 -4.95
C GLU A 130 6.64 -10.31 -4.13
N ALA A 131 6.80 -9.04 -4.52
CA ALA A 131 7.62 -8.07 -3.80
C ALA A 131 7.10 -7.83 -2.37
N ILE A 132 5.79 -7.73 -2.18
CA ILE A 132 5.16 -7.58 -0.86
C ILE A 132 5.39 -8.82 0.01
N ASN A 133 5.28 -10.01 -0.54
CA ASN A 133 5.41 -11.26 0.21
C ASN A 133 6.88 -11.61 0.55
N ASN A 134 7.83 -11.15 -0.25
CA ASN A 134 9.26 -11.44 -0.08
C ASN A 134 9.99 -10.42 0.82
N LEU A 135 9.26 -9.57 1.55
CA LEU A 135 9.81 -8.59 2.49
C LEU A 135 10.29 -9.21 3.82
N GLY A 136 10.66 -10.50 3.82
CA GLY A 136 11.47 -11.08 4.87
C GLY A 136 12.86 -10.43 4.90
N PRO A 137 13.71 -10.70 5.92
CA PRO A 137 15.07 -10.20 5.97
C PRO A 137 15.88 -10.77 4.81
N THR A 138 15.77 -10.14 3.67
CA THR A 138 16.56 -10.47 2.50
C THR A 138 17.71 -9.49 2.42
N ASP A 139 18.93 -10.02 2.21
CA ASP A 139 20.09 -9.26 1.78
C ASP A 139 19.82 -8.69 0.37
N PHE A 140 18.93 -7.71 0.29
CA PHE A 140 18.57 -7.11 -0.97
C PHE A 140 19.63 -6.10 -1.36
N HIS A 141 20.52 -6.51 -2.25
CA HIS A 141 21.43 -5.60 -2.93
C HIS A 141 20.66 -4.79 -3.97
N TRP A 142 20.44 -3.53 -3.64
CA TRP A 142 19.92 -2.53 -4.58
C TRP A 142 20.65 -2.58 -5.90
N PRO A 143 19.96 -2.59 -7.05
CA PRO A 143 20.59 -2.24 -8.30
C PRO A 143 21.16 -0.82 -8.15
N ASN A 144 22.40 -0.61 -8.54
CA ASN A 144 23.18 0.63 -8.40
C ASN A 144 22.58 1.89 -9.08
N TYR A 145 21.28 1.90 -9.36
CA TYR A 145 20.59 3.00 -10.02
C TYR A 145 20.36 4.22 -9.13
N PHE A 146 20.46 4.08 -7.81
CA PHE A 146 20.14 5.16 -6.87
C PHE A 146 21.37 5.81 -6.23
N HIS A 147 22.59 5.39 -6.56
CA HIS A 147 23.84 6.04 -6.16
C HIS A 147 24.34 6.97 -7.26
N ARG A 148 23.51 7.86 -7.79
CA ARG A 148 23.98 9.03 -8.51
C ARG A 148 23.76 10.25 -7.63
N ASN A 149 24.90 10.74 -7.10
CA ASN A 149 25.04 12.03 -6.44
C ASN A 149 24.41 13.17 -7.23
#